data_957e57c8da39b0f54d99ffaecc93ff8f
#
_entry.id   957e57c8da39b0f54d99ffaecc93ff8f
#
_cell.length_a   1.000
_cell.length_b   1.000
_cell.length_c   1.000
_cell.angle_alpha   90.00
_cell.angle_beta   90.00
_cell.angle_gamma   90.00
#
_symmetry.space_group_name_H-M   'P 1'
#
loop_
_entity.id
_entity.type
_entity.pdbx_description
1 polymer ?
#
loop_
_entity_poly.entity_id
_entity_poly.type
_entity_poly.pdbx_seq_one_letter_code
_entity_poly.pdbx_strand_id
1 'polypeptide(L)'
;MITPNIFYADLKDSYLFYNIAQKTKAYLSTHPDAHLYRMGIGDVSLPLCDAVIQKLHEAVDDQAKAETFHGYMPECGAPELREAISDYYKNRGVELSPEEVFVSSGASDELGDILDLFSRDNTSLVIEPAYPAYVDANIMGGRKIVHVPSSIENGFLPEPDESVNADILYICSPNNPTGAVFDRNKLKTWIDYANNKGSIILFDAAYEAFIEDETLPHSIFEIDGARTCAIEICSLSKTAGFTGTRLGYTIIPKELERKGMNFNSMWVRNRTTKTNGVSYIIQKCATAVFTPEGQKQIHDNIKIYKNNAACLMKVLDELGVWYCGGKNAPYIWMKCPEGLTSWEFFDLLLNEIQVVGTPGQGFGECGEGYFRFSTFGNPEDTKIAAERIKNLLKK
;
A
#
# COMPACT_ATOMS: atom_id res chain seq x y z
N MET A 1 27.22 29.47 -0.54
CA MET A 1 25.85 29.59 0.04
C MET A 1 25.14 28.27 -0.18
N ILE A 2 24.49 27.70 0.84
CA ILE A 2 23.73 26.45 0.68
C ILE A 2 22.42 26.76 -0.04
N THR A 3 22.10 25.97 -1.05
CA THR A 3 20.80 26.05 -1.74
C THR A 3 19.96 24.86 -1.28
N PRO A 4 18.78 25.09 -0.67
CA PRO A 4 17.88 23.98 -0.32
C PRO A 4 17.29 23.32 -1.58
N ASN A 5 16.69 22.14 -1.41
CA ASN A 5 15.94 21.51 -2.49
C ASN A 5 14.69 22.33 -2.79
N ILE A 6 14.70 23.04 -3.93
CA ILE A 6 13.64 23.97 -4.32
C ILE A 6 12.32 23.28 -4.65
N PHE A 7 12.33 22.00 -5.02
CA PHE A 7 11.12 21.25 -5.38
C PHE A 7 10.16 21.03 -4.21
N TYR A 8 10.62 21.22 -2.97
CA TYR A 8 9.71 21.19 -1.82
C TYR A 8 8.68 22.32 -1.84
N ALA A 9 8.93 23.40 -2.60
CA ALA A 9 7.96 24.48 -2.78
C ALA A 9 6.77 24.08 -3.67
N ASP A 10 6.91 23.00 -4.45
CA ASP A 10 5.85 22.48 -5.34
C ASP A 10 4.93 21.48 -4.64
N LEU A 11 5.27 21.07 -3.40
CA LEU A 11 4.37 20.23 -2.60
C LEU A 11 3.13 21.02 -2.18
N LYS A 12 1.98 20.35 -2.12
CA LYS A 12 0.77 20.93 -1.54
C LYS A 12 1.02 21.33 -0.08
N ASP A 13 0.46 22.44 0.37
CA ASP A 13 0.69 23.04 1.70
C ASP A 13 0.45 22.07 2.87
N SER A 14 -0.34 21.02 2.67
CA SER A 14 -0.56 20.02 3.70
C SER A 14 -0.88 18.64 3.14
N TYR A 15 -0.26 17.63 3.74
CA TYR A 15 -0.52 16.22 3.45
C TYR A 15 -1.95 15.84 3.90
N LEU A 16 -2.67 15.07 3.06
CA LEU A 16 -4.06 14.64 3.29
C LEU A 16 -4.36 14.22 4.73
N PHE A 17 -3.57 13.28 5.24
CA PHE A 17 -3.80 12.70 6.58
C PHE A 17 -3.52 13.69 7.71
N TYR A 18 -2.65 14.69 7.49
CA TYR A 18 -2.44 15.77 8.42
C TYR A 18 -3.68 16.65 8.55
N ASN A 19 -4.34 17.00 7.45
CA ASN A 19 -5.58 17.79 7.46
C ASN A 19 -6.70 17.07 8.19
N ILE A 20 -6.88 15.78 7.95
CA ILE A 20 -7.84 14.94 8.66
C ILE A 20 -7.55 14.96 10.17
N ALA A 21 -6.28 14.80 10.56
CA ALA A 21 -5.87 14.83 11.97
C ALA A 21 -6.16 16.18 12.62
N GLN A 22 -5.90 17.31 11.92
CA GLN A 22 -6.18 18.65 12.44
C GLN A 22 -7.70 18.91 12.62
N LYS A 23 -8.53 18.58 11.63
CA LYS A 23 -9.99 18.69 11.73
C LYS A 23 -10.55 17.84 12.87
N THR A 24 -10.07 16.60 12.98
CA THR A 24 -10.46 15.67 14.04
C THR A 24 -10.06 16.20 15.44
N LYS A 25 -8.86 16.75 15.57
CA LYS A 25 -8.38 17.36 16.81
C LYS A 25 -9.19 18.61 17.18
N ALA A 26 -9.51 19.45 16.21
CA ALA A 26 -10.35 20.63 16.42
C ALA A 26 -11.74 20.23 16.90
N TYR A 27 -12.36 19.21 16.29
CA TYR A 27 -13.66 18.68 16.73
C TYR A 27 -13.62 18.19 18.18
N LEU A 28 -12.62 17.36 18.54
CA LEU A 28 -12.46 16.83 19.90
C LEU A 28 -12.19 17.94 20.95
N SER A 29 -11.57 19.07 20.57
CA SER A 29 -11.36 20.19 21.50
C SER A 29 -12.65 20.85 21.96
N THR A 30 -13.71 20.77 21.16
CA THR A 30 -15.05 21.30 21.47
C THR A 30 -16.03 20.20 21.93
N HIS A 31 -15.68 18.93 21.69
CA HIS A 31 -16.48 17.76 22.05
C HIS A 31 -15.58 16.71 22.76
N PRO A 32 -15.09 16.98 23.97
CA PRO A 32 -14.08 16.16 24.63
C PRO A 32 -14.54 14.74 24.94
N ASP A 33 -15.85 14.52 25.12
CA ASP A 33 -16.44 13.20 25.42
C ASP A 33 -16.91 12.45 24.16
N ALA A 34 -16.68 12.98 22.96
CA ALA A 34 -17.10 12.34 21.72
C ALA A 34 -16.26 11.11 21.40
N HIS A 35 -16.92 9.97 21.16
CA HIS A 35 -16.30 8.78 20.60
C HIS A 35 -16.29 8.88 19.08
N LEU A 36 -15.11 8.82 18.46
CA LEU A 36 -14.93 8.89 17.01
C LEU A 36 -14.79 7.50 16.42
N TYR A 37 -15.65 7.17 15.46
CA TYR A 37 -15.60 5.94 14.68
C TYR A 37 -14.63 6.12 13.52
N ARG A 38 -13.40 5.61 13.69
CA ARG A 38 -12.29 5.87 12.75
C ARG A 38 -12.25 4.84 11.62
N MET A 39 -12.75 5.23 10.47
CA MET A 39 -12.79 4.43 9.23
C MET A 39 -11.94 5.08 8.10
N GLY A 40 -11.04 6.00 8.41
CA GLY A 40 -10.26 6.73 7.39
C GLY A 40 -8.81 6.29 7.29
N ILE A 41 -8.19 5.90 8.42
CA ILE A 41 -6.76 5.57 8.47
C ILE A 41 -6.53 4.14 7.99
N GLY A 42 -5.51 3.99 7.13
CA GLY A 42 -5.04 2.66 6.70
C GLY A 42 -4.16 1.98 7.77
N ASP A 43 -4.43 2.18 9.05
CA ASP A 43 -3.71 1.51 10.13
C ASP A 43 -4.52 0.32 10.66
N VAL A 44 -3.84 -0.79 10.91
CA VAL A 44 -4.48 -2.01 11.41
C VAL A 44 -4.80 -1.86 12.90
N SER A 45 -5.90 -2.48 13.35
CA SER A 45 -6.37 -2.42 14.73
C SER A 45 -6.11 -3.69 15.53
N LEU A 46 -5.80 -4.80 14.85
CA LEU A 46 -5.52 -6.07 15.51
C LEU A 46 -4.05 -6.19 15.89
N PRO A 47 -3.71 -6.87 16.99
CA PRO A 47 -2.34 -7.11 17.39
C PRO A 47 -1.63 -8.04 16.40
N LEU A 48 -0.30 -8.10 16.51
CA LEU A 48 0.51 -9.13 15.86
C LEU A 48 0.00 -10.52 16.28
N CYS A 49 0.00 -11.46 15.36
CA CYS A 49 -0.46 -12.83 15.65
C CYS A 49 0.54 -13.56 16.58
N ASP A 50 0.03 -14.59 17.30
CA ASP A 50 0.78 -15.29 18.33
C ASP A 50 2.09 -15.90 17.81
N ALA A 51 2.11 -16.45 16.60
CA ALA A 51 3.31 -17.01 15.99
C ALA A 51 4.42 -15.95 15.84
N VAL A 52 4.05 -14.73 15.45
CA VAL A 52 4.99 -13.59 15.33
C VAL A 52 5.46 -13.13 16.71
N ILE A 53 4.55 -13.01 17.69
CA ILE A 53 4.90 -12.61 19.07
C ILE A 53 5.84 -13.61 19.70
N GLN A 54 5.58 -14.90 19.57
CA GLN A 54 6.48 -15.95 20.10
C GLN A 54 7.89 -15.81 19.50
N LYS A 55 7.97 -15.63 18.17
CA LYS A 55 9.26 -15.46 17.48
C LYS A 55 9.97 -14.18 17.85
N LEU A 56 9.21 -13.12 18.17
CA LEU A 56 9.74 -11.85 18.67
C LEU A 56 10.41 -12.02 20.04
N HIS A 57 9.79 -12.77 20.96
CA HIS A 57 10.39 -13.08 22.27
C HIS A 57 11.68 -13.89 22.11
N GLU A 58 11.69 -14.92 21.25
CA GLU A 58 12.91 -15.68 20.96
C GLU A 58 14.04 -14.76 20.46
N ALA A 59 13.72 -13.83 19.54
CA ALA A 59 14.71 -12.91 18.99
C ALA A 59 15.26 -11.90 20.02
N VAL A 60 14.43 -11.50 21.00
CA VAL A 60 14.88 -10.66 22.13
C VAL A 60 15.80 -11.46 23.06
N ASP A 61 15.46 -12.71 23.35
CA ASP A 61 16.28 -13.60 24.19
C ASP A 61 17.64 -13.92 23.54
N ASP A 62 17.70 -14.02 22.21
CA ASP A 62 18.95 -14.18 21.45
C ASP A 62 19.90 -13.00 21.70
N GLN A 63 19.39 -11.79 21.76
CA GLN A 63 20.20 -10.58 21.97
C GLN A 63 20.75 -10.47 23.42
N ALA A 64 20.20 -11.23 24.35
CA ALA A 64 20.63 -11.20 25.74
C ALA A 64 21.87 -12.06 26.03
N LYS A 65 22.32 -12.90 25.07
CA LYS A 65 23.39 -13.88 25.27
C LYS A 65 24.52 -13.66 24.26
N ALA A 66 25.76 -13.73 24.75
CA ALA A 66 26.93 -13.50 23.88
C ALA A 66 27.01 -14.50 22.71
N GLU A 67 26.53 -15.74 22.92
CA GLU A 67 26.58 -16.83 21.94
C GLU A 67 25.58 -16.64 20.79
N THR A 68 24.48 -15.93 21.04
CA THR A 68 23.37 -15.71 20.08
C THR A 68 23.16 -14.25 19.73
N PHE A 69 24.01 -13.36 20.24
CA PHE A 69 23.95 -11.95 19.91
C PHE A 69 24.21 -11.69 18.41
N HIS A 70 23.36 -10.89 17.80
CA HIS A 70 23.50 -10.42 16.42
C HIS A 70 23.84 -8.93 16.37
N GLY A 71 24.90 -8.59 15.65
CA GLY A 71 25.23 -7.21 15.29
C GLY A 71 24.43 -6.71 14.08
N TYR A 72 25.09 -5.97 13.20
CA TYR A 72 24.48 -5.52 11.94
C TYR A 72 24.02 -6.71 11.09
N MET A 73 22.78 -6.64 10.61
CA MET A 73 22.24 -7.62 9.69
C MET A 73 22.76 -7.37 8.26
N PRO A 74 22.73 -8.40 7.39
CA PRO A 74 22.99 -8.18 5.97
C PRO A 74 22.08 -7.08 5.40
N GLU A 75 22.65 -6.18 4.63
CA GLU A 75 21.99 -4.97 4.12
C GLU A 75 20.78 -5.28 3.23
N CYS A 76 20.82 -6.44 2.54
CA CYS A 76 19.72 -6.90 1.69
C CYS A 76 18.68 -7.75 2.45
N GLY A 77 18.92 -8.03 3.74
CA GLY A 77 18.01 -8.82 4.59
C GLY A 77 18.59 -10.19 5.00
N ALA A 78 18.05 -10.73 6.08
CA ALA A 78 18.41 -12.04 6.64
C ALA A 78 18.16 -13.16 5.60
N PRO A 79 19.12 -14.07 5.38
CA PRO A 79 18.97 -15.14 4.40
C PRO A 79 17.70 -15.99 4.61
N GLU A 80 17.43 -16.39 5.86
CA GLU A 80 16.27 -17.20 6.22
C GLU A 80 14.94 -16.53 5.92
N LEU A 81 14.86 -15.19 6.04
CA LEU A 81 13.64 -14.44 5.70
C LEU A 81 13.49 -14.33 4.17
N ARG A 82 14.58 -14.08 3.46
CA ARG A 82 14.58 -14.00 1.99
C ARG A 82 14.20 -15.34 1.36
N GLU A 83 14.70 -16.46 1.91
CA GLU A 83 14.32 -17.82 1.52
C GLU A 83 12.82 -18.08 1.78
N ALA A 84 12.33 -17.73 2.98
CA ALA A 84 10.92 -17.89 3.33
C ALA A 84 9.97 -17.11 2.41
N ILE A 85 10.38 -15.90 2.01
CA ILE A 85 9.65 -15.09 1.02
C ILE A 85 9.68 -15.76 -0.36
N SER A 86 10.83 -16.26 -0.81
CA SER A 86 10.94 -16.97 -2.09
C SER A 86 10.04 -18.21 -2.14
N ASP A 87 10.00 -18.99 -1.07
CA ASP A 87 9.13 -20.15 -0.94
C ASP A 87 7.64 -19.78 -0.95
N TYR A 88 7.28 -18.64 -0.33
CA TYR A 88 5.92 -18.12 -0.37
C TYR A 88 5.44 -17.81 -1.79
N TYR A 89 6.31 -17.23 -2.64
CA TYR A 89 6.02 -16.98 -4.04
C TYR A 89 5.95 -18.25 -4.87
N LYS A 90 6.82 -19.23 -4.59
CA LYS A 90 6.83 -20.53 -5.25
C LYS A 90 5.51 -21.27 -5.10
N ASN A 91 4.85 -21.16 -3.94
CA ASN A 91 3.53 -21.73 -3.71
C ASN A 91 2.43 -21.14 -4.60
N ARG A 92 2.72 -20.01 -5.25
CA ARG A 92 1.85 -19.33 -6.23
C ARG A 92 2.33 -19.46 -7.68
N GLY A 93 3.31 -20.33 -7.91
CA GLY A 93 3.86 -20.59 -9.24
C GLY A 93 4.85 -19.53 -9.73
N VAL A 94 5.35 -18.67 -8.83
CA VAL A 94 6.37 -17.64 -9.14
C VAL A 94 7.72 -18.10 -8.63
N GLU A 95 8.66 -18.37 -9.53
CA GLU A 95 10.04 -18.74 -9.19
C GLU A 95 10.86 -17.46 -8.92
N LEU A 96 11.32 -17.32 -7.68
CA LEU A 96 12.21 -16.25 -7.23
C LEU A 96 13.47 -16.85 -6.60
N SER A 97 14.61 -16.25 -6.92
CA SER A 97 15.85 -16.49 -6.18
C SER A 97 15.87 -15.61 -4.92
N PRO A 98 16.35 -16.07 -3.75
CA PRO A 98 16.48 -15.22 -2.57
C PRO A 98 17.28 -13.93 -2.81
N GLU A 99 18.21 -13.92 -3.79
CA GLU A 99 18.98 -12.74 -4.16
C GLU A 99 18.16 -11.65 -4.89
N GLU A 100 16.93 -11.97 -5.29
CA GLU A 100 15.99 -11.01 -5.88
C GLU A 100 15.10 -10.34 -4.84
N VAL A 101 15.13 -10.84 -3.59
CA VAL A 101 14.33 -10.33 -2.47
C VAL A 101 15.18 -9.42 -1.58
N PHE A 102 14.70 -8.22 -1.32
CA PHE A 102 15.37 -7.21 -0.50
C PHE A 102 14.46 -6.77 0.65
N VAL A 103 14.89 -6.98 1.89
CA VAL A 103 14.12 -6.63 3.08
C VAL A 103 14.29 -5.14 3.40
N SER A 104 13.19 -4.46 3.73
CA SER A 104 13.15 -3.03 4.01
C SER A 104 12.37 -2.70 5.29
N SER A 105 12.44 -1.45 5.73
CA SER A 105 11.69 -0.92 6.88
C SER A 105 10.22 -0.64 6.57
N GLY A 106 9.72 -1.12 5.43
CA GLY A 106 8.33 -0.98 4.99
C GLY A 106 8.20 -0.36 3.60
N ALA A 107 7.11 -0.67 2.92
CA ALA A 107 6.87 -0.24 1.54
C ALA A 107 6.92 1.29 1.35
N SER A 108 6.50 2.06 2.35
CA SER A 108 6.50 3.53 2.26
C SER A 108 7.92 4.12 2.15
N ASP A 109 8.86 3.55 2.94
CA ASP A 109 10.26 3.95 2.90
C ASP A 109 10.89 3.50 1.58
N GLU A 110 10.57 2.28 1.16
CA GLU A 110 11.07 1.70 -0.08
C GLU A 110 10.62 2.44 -1.33
N LEU A 111 9.35 2.91 -1.37
CA LEU A 111 8.82 3.74 -2.46
C LEU A 111 9.58 5.06 -2.65
N GLY A 112 10.15 5.59 -1.57
CA GLY A 112 11.03 6.76 -1.63
C GLY A 112 12.44 6.38 -2.08
N ASP A 113 13.02 5.35 -1.47
CA ASP A 113 14.40 4.93 -1.69
C ASP A 113 14.66 4.35 -3.08
N ILE A 114 13.68 3.60 -3.64
CA ILE A 114 13.82 2.97 -4.97
C ILE A 114 14.01 4.00 -6.08
N LEU A 115 13.56 5.23 -5.87
CA LEU A 115 13.72 6.32 -6.82
C LEU A 115 15.19 6.74 -7.05
N ASP A 116 16.09 6.33 -6.18
CA ASP A 116 17.55 6.52 -6.39
C ASP A 116 18.09 5.71 -7.58
N LEU A 117 17.40 4.65 -8.00
CA LEU A 117 17.79 3.85 -9.18
C LEU A 117 17.51 4.57 -10.49
N PHE A 118 16.74 5.66 -10.47
CA PHE A 118 16.26 6.36 -11.65
C PHE A 118 16.86 7.77 -11.76
N SER A 119 17.18 8.19 -12.97
CA SER A 119 17.55 9.57 -13.25
C SER A 119 16.40 10.53 -12.84
N ARG A 120 16.79 11.73 -12.42
CA ARG A 120 15.81 12.80 -12.14
C ARG A 120 15.07 13.29 -13.40
N ASP A 121 15.67 13.08 -14.57
CA ASP A 121 15.06 13.41 -15.87
C ASP A 121 13.98 12.41 -16.30
N ASN A 122 13.86 11.25 -15.60
CA ASN A 122 12.82 10.29 -15.88
C ASN A 122 11.44 10.86 -15.55
N THR A 123 10.47 10.60 -16.42
CA THR A 123 9.07 10.95 -16.24
C THR A 123 8.34 9.80 -15.54
N SER A 124 7.61 10.12 -14.48
CA SER A 124 6.76 9.17 -13.76
C SER A 124 5.32 9.27 -14.23
N LEU A 125 4.65 8.12 -14.36
CA LEU A 125 3.22 8.01 -14.63
C LEU A 125 2.51 7.51 -13.38
N VAL A 126 1.47 8.22 -12.96
CA VAL A 126 0.64 7.88 -11.80
C VAL A 126 -0.82 7.78 -12.22
N ILE A 127 -1.44 6.62 -12.00
CA ILE A 127 -2.87 6.40 -12.23
C ILE A 127 -3.63 7.04 -11.07
N GLU A 128 -4.49 8.02 -11.34
CA GLU A 128 -5.34 8.66 -10.32
C GLU A 128 -6.74 8.06 -10.26
N PRO A 129 -7.35 7.95 -9.05
CA PRO A 129 -6.84 8.37 -7.75
C PRO A 129 -5.74 7.44 -7.22
N ALA A 130 -4.74 8.01 -6.53
CA ALA A 130 -3.52 7.32 -6.13
C ALA A 130 -3.11 7.61 -4.67
N TYR A 131 -2.30 6.73 -4.10
CA TYR A 131 -1.64 7.00 -2.82
C TYR A 131 -0.72 8.23 -2.96
N PRO A 132 -0.90 9.28 -2.14
CA PRO A 132 -0.22 10.56 -2.33
C PRO A 132 1.31 10.48 -2.36
N ALA A 133 1.89 9.50 -1.66
CA ALA A 133 3.34 9.37 -1.60
C ALA A 133 4.00 9.14 -2.97
N TYR A 134 3.30 8.56 -3.96
CA TYR A 134 3.85 8.42 -5.30
C TYR A 134 4.10 9.78 -5.95
N VAL A 135 3.16 10.71 -5.78
CA VAL A 135 3.26 12.07 -6.30
C VAL A 135 4.32 12.85 -5.54
N ASP A 136 4.20 12.90 -4.21
CA ASP A 136 5.07 13.71 -3.36
C ASP A 136 6.56 13.31 -3.47
N ALA A 137 6.86 11.99 -3.51
CA ALA A 137 8.24 11.52 -3.66
C ALA A 137 8.86 11.92 -5.01
N ASN A 138 8.07 11.94 -6.09
CA ASN A 138 8.53 12.39 -7.39
C ASN A 138 8.69 13.91 -7.46
N ILE A 139 7.78 14.69 -6.86
CA ILE A 139 7.94 16.15 -6.72
C ILE A 139 9.22 16.47 -5.95
N MET A 140 9.44 15.86 -4.78
CA MET A 140 10.67 16.03 -3.99
C MET A 140 11.94 15.67 -4.79
N GLY A 141 11.84 14.68 -5.66
CA GLY A 141 12.90 14.27 -6.58
C GLY A 141 13.08 15.21 -7.79
N GLY A 142 12.18 16.18 -8.02
CA GLY A 142 12.18 17.08 -9.18
C GLY A 142 11.83 16.38 -10.49
N ARG A 143 11.08 15.27 -10.45
CA ARG A 143 10.65 14.52 -11.64
C ARG A 143 9.35 15.06 -12.20
N LYS A 144 9.22 14.99 -13.52
CA LYS A 144 7.96 15.24 -14.20
C LYS A 144 6.99 14.10 -13.92
N ILE A 145 5.73 14.44 -13.65
CA ILE A 145 4.65 13.47 -13.44
C ILE A 145 3.60 13.63 -14.53
N VAL A 146 3.19 12.50 -15.09
CA VAL A 146 2.02 12.37 -15.96
C VAL A 146 0.92 11.69 -15.16
N HIS A 147 -0.21 12.35 -15.00
CA HIS A 147 -1.38 11.80 -14.35
C HIS A 147 -2.27 11.11 -15.38
N VAL A 148 -2.62 9.85 -15.13
CA VAL A 148 -3.58 9.08 -15.94
C VAL A 148 -4.90 9.03 -15.19
N PRO A 149 -5.95 9.66 -15.70
CA PRO A 149 -7.24 9.67 -15.03
C PRO A 149 -7.91 8.31 -15.08
N SER A 150 -8.54 7.92 -13.99
CA SER A 150 -9.44 6.77 -13.96
C SER A 150 -10.80 7.15 -13.36
N SER A 151 -11.80 6.34 -13.68
CA SER A 151 -13.19 6.66 -13.37
C SER A 151 -14.04 5.39 -13.21
N ILE A 152 -15.32 5.57 -12.93
CA ILE A 152 -16.30 4.48 -12.87
C ILE A 152 -16.36 3.70 -14.19
N GLU A 153 -16.25 4.40 -15.33
CA GLU A 153 -16.40 3.82 -16.66
C GLU A 153 -15.33 2.78 -16.97
N ASN A 154 -14.11 2.96 -16.44
CA ASN A 154 -13.01 1.99 -16.59
C ASN A 154 -12.78 1.14 -15.31
N GLY A 155 -13.67 1.26 -14.31
CA GLY A 155 -13.58 0.55 -13.03
C GLY A 155 -12.37 0.96 -12.20
N PHE A 156 -11.87 2.18 -12.38
CA PHE A 156 -10.63 2.71 -11.80
C PHE A 156 -9.37 1.89 -12.17
N LEU A 157 -9.42 1.19 -13.29
CA LEU A 157 -8.34 0.36 -13.84
C LEU A 157 -8.16 0.69 -15.34
N PRO A 158 -7.54 1.84 -15.66
CA PRO A 158 -7.39 2.28 -17.05
C PRO A 158 -6.42 1.38 -17.80
N GLU A 159 -6.57 1.35 -19.12
CA GLU A 159 -5.59 0.80 -20.05
C GLU A 159 -4.48 1.83 -20.32
N PRO A 160 -3.27 1.40 -20.70
CA PRO A 160 -2.21 2.34 -21.07
C PRO A 160 -2.55 3.06 -22.38
N ASP A 161 -2.20 4.34 -22.46
CA ASP A 161 -2.29 5.14 -23.69
C ASP A 161 -0.94 5.12 -24.41
N GLU A 162 -0.91 4.54 -25.59
CA GLU A 162 0.30 4.43 -26.42
C GLU A 162 0.90 5.79 -26.84
N SER A 163 0.13 6.87 -26.79
CA SER A 163 0.61 8.23 -27.05
C SER A 163 1.41 8.82 -25.88
N VAL A 164 1.23 8.30 -24.67
CA VAL A 164 1.95 8.72 -23.47
C VAL A 164 3.31 8.04 -23.44
N ASN A 165 4.35 8.79 -23.06
CA ASN A 165 5.67 8.25 -22.79
C ASN A 165 6.06 8.58 -21.36
N ALA A 166 6.30 7.54 -20.56
CA ALA A 166 6.77 7.65 -19.21
C ALA A 166 7.80 6.56 -18.93
N ASP A 167 8.77 6.85 -18.06
CA ASP A 167 9.85 5.92 -17.74
C ASP A 167 9.53 5.05 -16.55
N ILE A 168 8.79 5.59 -15.56
CA ILE A 168 8.43 4.93 -14.30
C ILE A 168 6.90 4.89 -14.20
N LEU A 169 6.32 3.71 -14.06
CA LEU A 169 4.87 3.52 -14.03
C LEU A 169 4.46 3.01 -12.64
N TYR A 170 3.63 3.76 -11.92
CA TYR A 170 3.09 3.32 -10.63
C TYR A 170 1.78 2.56 -10.84
N ILE A 171 1.76 1.29 -10.44
CA ILE A 171 0.58 0.43 -10.43
C ILE A 171 0.41 -0.14 -9.02
N CYS A 172 -0.72 0.13 -8.38
CA CYS A 172 -1.07 -0.43 -7.08
C CYS A 172 -2.23 -1.43 -7.23
N SER A 173 -2.03 -2.68 -6.81
CA SER A 173 -3.06 -3.70 -6.92
C SER A 173 -2.94 -4.71 -5.76
N PRO A 174 -3.98 -4.81 -4.93
CA PRO A 174 -5.21 -3.97 -4.83
C PRO A 174 -4.90 -2.49 -4.60
N ASN A 175 -5.70 -1.61 -5.23
CA ASN A 175 -5.39 -0.18 -5.24
C ASN A 175 -5.82 0.52 -3.94
N ASN A 176 -5.00 1.43 -3.47
CA ASN A 176 -5.33 2.47 -2.53
C ASN A 176 -5.47 3.81 -3.30
N PRO A 177 -6.66 4.41 -3.38
CA PRO A 177 -7.79 4.28 -2.45
C PRO A 177 -8.96 3.38 -2.90
N THR A 178 -9.02 2.96 -4.15
CA THR A 178 -10.27 2.46 -4.77
C THR A 178 -10.61 1.02 -4.38
N GLY A 179 -9.64 0.25 -3.90
CA GLY A 179 -9.80 -1.18 -3.66
C GLY A 179 -9.96 -2.01 -4.94
N ALA A 180 -9.81 -1.40 -6.12
CA ALA A 180 -9.86 -2.10 -7.39
C ALA A 180 -8.62 -3.00 -7.56
N VAL A 181 -8.79 -4.13 -8.23
CA VAL A 181 -7.72 -5.12 -8.45
C VAL A 181 -7.57 -5.37 -9.95
N PHE A 182 -6.37 -5.22 -10.46
CA PHE A 182 -6.06 -5.56 -11.85
C PHE A 182 -6.17 -7.05 -12.08
N ASP A 183 -6.92 -7.46 -13.10
CA ASP A 183 -6.91 -8.83 -13.59
C ASP A 183 -5.65 -9.12 -14.43
N ARG A 184 -5.45 -10.42 -14.77
CA ARG A 184 -4.28 -10.89 -15.52
C ARG A 184 -4.15 -10.21 -16.89
N ASN A 185 -5.25 -9.98 -17.59
CA ASN A 185 -5.24 -9.37 -18.93
C ASN A 185 -4.84 -7.90 -18.87
N LYS A 186 -5.43 -7.15 -17.94
CA LYS A 186 -5.09 -5.73 -17.76
C LYS A 186 -3.64 -5.55 -17.30
N LEU A 187 -3.13 -6.40 -16.38
CA LEU A 187 -1.70 -6.35 -16.02
C LEU A 187 -0.83 -6.69 -17.23
N LYS A 188 -1.22 -7.68 -18.03
CA LYS A 188 -0.47 -8.03 -19.26
C LYS A 188 -0.37 -6.85 -20.22
N THR A 189 -1.44 -6.09 -20.41
CA THR A 189 -1.44 -4.90 -21.27
C THR A 189 -0.43 -3.85 -20.76
N TRP A 190 -0.37 -3.60 -19.45
CA TRP A 190 0.60 -2.68 -18.87
C TRP A 190 2.05 -3.20 -18.95
N ILE A 191 2.26 -4.50 -18.79
CA ILE A 191 3.57 -5.15 -18.94
C ILE A 191 4.05 -5.04 -20.39
N ASP A 192 3.18 -5.30 -21.37
CA ASP A 192 3.52 -5.18 -22.77
C ASP A 192 3.85 -3.72 -23.16
N TYR A 193 3.05 -2.77 -22.67
CA TYR A 193 3.34 -1.35 -22.81
C TYR A 193 4.71 -1.00 -22.22
N ALA A 194 5.01 -1.42 -21.00
CA ALA A 194 6.27 -1.11 -20.32
C ALA A 194 7.47 -1.71 -21.07
N ASN A 195 7.37 -2.95 -21.54
CA ASN A 195 8.42 -3.58 -22.34
C ASN A 195 8.63 -2.88 -23.69
N ASN A 196 7.56 -2.50 -24.37
CA ASN A 196 7.63 -1.81 -25.66
C ASN A 196 8.22 -0.40 -25.55
N LYS A 197 7.89 0.33 -24.46
CA LYS A 197 8.40 1.68 -24.21
C LYS A 197 9.78 1.69 -23.52
N GLY A 198 10.24 0.56 -22.98
CA GLY A 198 11.43 0.47 -22.16
C GLY A 198 11.23 1.03 -20.74
N SER A 199 9.99 1.21 -20.31
CA SER A 199 9.60 1.71 -18.99
C SER A 199 9.80 0.66 -17.90
N ILE A 200 9.71 1.09 -16.63
CA ILE A 200 9.71 0.20 -15.47
C ILE A 200 8.45 0.44 -14.64
N ILE A 201 7.76 -0.65 -14.31
CA ILE A 201 6.61 -0.67 -13.42
C ILE A 201 7.12 -0.79 -11.98
N LEU A 202 6.75 0.16 -11.12
CA LEU A 202 6.78 0.02 -9.67
C LEU A 202 5.41 -0.50 -9.24
N PHE A 203 5.36 -1.79 -8.95
CA PHE A 203 4.12 -2.49 -8.58
C PHE A 203 3.99 -2.54 -7.07
N ASP A 204 3.05 -1.76 -6.52
CA ASP A 204 2.75 -1.75 -5.09
C ASP A 204 1.73 -2.84 -4.76
N ALA A 205 2.21 -3.92 -4.12
CA ALA A 205 1.43 -5.08 -3.70
C ALA A 205 1.11 -5.07 -2.19
N ALA A 206 1.06 -3.90 -1.55
CA ALA A 206 0.88 -3.79 -0.09
C ALA A 206 -0.40 -4.44 0.45
N TYR A 207 -1.37 -4.75 -0.40
CA TYR A 207 -2.68 -5.32 -0.02
C TYR A 207 -2.94 -6.69 -0.64
N GLU A 208 -1.95 -7.36 -1.24
CA GLU A 208 -2.09 -8.62 -1.96
C GLU A 208 -2.76 -9.72 -1.13
N ALA A 209 -2.48 -9.76 0.19
CA ALA A 209 -3.03 -10.75 1.11
C ALA A 209 -4.55 -10.66 1.28
N PHE A 210 -5.19 -9.57 0.84
CA PHE A 210 -6.65 -9.40 0.88
C PHE A 210 -7.36 -10.01 -0.33
N ILE A 211 -6.64 -10.42 -1.37
CA ILE A 211 -7.21 -11.07 -2.55
C ILE A 211 -7.65 -12.48 -2.16
N GLU A 212 -8.93 -12.79 -2.36
CA GLU A 212 -9.50 -14.15 -2.18
C GLU A 212 -9.93 -14.79 -3.50
N ASP A 213 -10.07 -13.99 -4.54
CA ASP A 213 -10.44 -14.47 -5.87
C ASP A 213 -9.20 -15.09 -6.53
N GLU A 214 -9.14 -16.42 -6.59
CA GLU A 214 -8.02 -17.18 -7.15
C GLU A 214 -7.74 -16.86 -8.65
N THR A 215 -8.66 -16.19 -9.33
CA THR A 215 -8.46 -15.76 -10.73
C THR A 215 -7.63 -14.49 -10.84
N LEU A 216 -7.52 -13.71 -9.74
CA LEU A 216 -6.76 -12.48 -9.67
C LEU A 216 -5.31 -12.75 -9.28
N PRO A 217 -4.35 -12.04 -9.88
CA PRO A 217 -2.95 -12.21 -9.51
C PRO A 217 -2.64 -11.50 -8.18
N HIS A 218 -1.84 -12.14 -7.33
CA HIS A 218 -1.30 -11.57 -6.10
C HIS A 218 0.02 -10.85 -6.35
N SER A 219 0.73 -11.22 -7.40
CA SER A 219 2.02 -10.65 -7.80
C SER A 219 2.01 -10.35 -9.28
N ILE A 220 2.69 -9.25 -9.66
CA ILE A 220 2.90 -8.95 -11.08
C ILE A 220 3.74 -10.03 -11.77
N PHE A 221 4.58 -10.76 -11.01
CA PHE A 221 5.42 -11.83 -11.55
C PHE A 221 4.66 -13.12 -11.90
N GLU A 222 3.37 -13.19 -11.60
CA GLU A 222 2.48 -14.22 -12.17
C GLU A 222 2.15 -13.99 -13.65
N ILE A 223 2.56 -12.86 -14.21
CA ILE A 223 2.25 -12.45 -15.58
C ILE A 223 3.53 -12.47 -16.42
N ASP A 224 3.47 -13.14 -17.56
CA ASP A 224 4.59 -13.25 -18.49
C ASP A 224 5.12 -11.87 -18.93
N GLY A 225 6.44 -11.71 -18.94
CA GLY A 225 7.12 -10.49 -19.34
C GLY A 225 7.36 -9.49 -18.20
N ALA A 226 6.81 -9.72 -17.00
CA ALA A 226 6.99 -8.81 -15.86
C ALA A 226 8.45 -8.74 -15.38
N ARG A 227 9.19 -9.84 -15.41
CA ARG A 227 10.58 -9.92 -14.92
C ARG A 227 11.55 -8.97 -15.64
N THR A 228 11.19 -8.54 -16.85
CA THR A 228 12.01 -7.61 -17.66
C THR A 228 11.58 -6.15 -17.53
N CYS A 229 10.50 -5.85 -16.81
CA CYS A 229 10.00 -4.47 -16.71
C CYS A 229 9.38 -4.10 -15.36
N ALA A 230 9.39 -4.96 -14.34
CA ALA A 230 8.73 -4.66 -13.08
C ALA A 230 9.67 -4.81 -11.86
N ILE A 231 9.41 -3.96 -10.87
CA ILE A 231 9.89 -4.05 -9.48
C ILE A 231 8.64 -4.13 -8.62
N GLU A 232 8.54 -5.15 -7.76
CA GLU A 232 7.40 -5.33 -6.86
C GLU A 232 7.77 -4.91 -5.44
N ILE A 233 6.90 -4.12 -4.81
CA ILE A 233 7.09 -3.58 -3.46
C ILE A 233 5.97 -4.11 -2.56
N CYS A 234 6.35 -4.82 -1.49
CA CYS A 234 5.45 -5.51 -0.59
C CYS A 234 5.55 -4.96 0.84
N SER A 235 4.44 -5.08 1.58
CA SER A 235 4.37 -4.59 2.95
C SER A 235 3.79 -5.62 3.89
N LEU A 236 4.45 -5.89 5.01
CA LEU A 236 3.86 -6.64 6.11
C LEU A 236 2.98 -5.78 7.02
N SER A 237 2.96 -4.46 6.82
CA SER A 237 2.14 -3.54 7.64
C SER A 237 0.66 -3.91 7.62
N LYS A 238 0.11 -4.22 6.43
CA LYS A 238 -1.33 -4.51 6.28
C LYS A 238 -1.62 -6.00 6.33
N THR A 239 -0.69 -6.81 5.84
CA THR A 239 -0.79 -8.27 5.81
C THR A 239 -0.73 -8.86 7.22
N ALA A 240 0.26 -8.46 8.02
CA ALA A 240 0.60 -9.12 9.29
C ALA A 240 0.67 -8.18 10.51
N GLY A 241 0.20 -6.93 10.37
CA GLY A 241 0.16 -5.99 11.49
C GLY A 241 1.47 -5.25 11.79
N PHE A 242 2.44 -5.26 10.88
CA PHE A 242 3.76 -4.62 11.10
C PHE A 242 3.76 -3.10 10.93
N THR A 243 2.65 -2.42 11.19
CA THR A 243 2.56 -0.95 11.08
C THR A 243 3.49 -0.23 12.06
N GLY A 244 3.64 -0.73 13.28
CA GLY A 244 4.52 -0.16 14.30
C GLY A 244 5.93 -0.79 14.33
N THR A 245 6.08 -2.03 13.89
CA THR A 245 7.35 -2.76 13.89
C THR A 245 8.18 -2.55 12.64
N ARG A 246 7.56 -2.08 11.56
CA ARG A 246 8.19 -1.65 10.29
C ARG A 246 8.93 -2.76 9.56
N LEU A 247 8.26 -3.47 8.65
CA LEU A 247 8.91 -4.37 7.70
C LEU A 247 8.12 -4.46 6.39
N GLY A 248 8.86 -4.48 5.30
CA GLY A 248 8.43 -4.77 3.94
C GLY A 248 9.55 -5.46 3.18
N TYR A 249 9.31 -5.73 1.93
CA TYR A 249 10.35 -6.25 1.03
C TYR A 249 10.07 -5.82 -0.41
N THR A 250 11.13 -5.81 -1.19
CA THR A 250 11.09 -5.47 -2.62
C THR A 250 11.65 -6.63 -3.43
N ILE A 251 11.05 -6.92 -4.56
CA ILE A 251 11.53 -7.93 -5.50
C ILE A 251 12.05 -7.22 -6.74
N ILE A 252 13.32 -7.46 -7.05
CA ILE A 252 13.98 -6.93 -8.25
C ILE A 252 14.61 -8.10 -9.02
N PRO A 253 14.02 -8.50 -10.14
CA PRO A 253 14.53 -9.62 -10.94
C PRO A 253 15.96 -9.38 -11.44
N LYS A 254 16.74 -10.45 -11.54
CA LYS A 254 18.11 -10.40 -12.08
C LYS A 254 18.14 -10.05 -13.57
N GLU A 255 17.04 -10.26 -14.28
CA GLU A 255 16.88 -9.95 -15.70
C GLU A 255 16.58 -8.48 -15.97
N LEU A 256 16.21 -7.71 -14.93
CA LEU A 256 15.82 -6.32 -15.10
C LEU A 256 17.04 -5.43 -15.40
N GLU A 257 17.17 -5.02 -16.65
CA GLU A 257 18.28 -4.24 -17.14
C GLU A 257 17.82 -3.11 -18.06
N ARG A 258 18.48 -1.95 -18.01
CA ARG A 258 18.32 -0.85 -18.97
C ARG A 258 19.67 -0.23 -19.27
N LYS A 259 19.96 -0.01 -20.56
CA LYS A 259 21.23 0.65 -21.02
C LYS A 259 22.49 0.00 -20.46
N GLY A 260 22.51 -1.34 -20.34
CA GLY A 260 23.65 -2.08 -19.79
C GLY A 260 23.82 -1.97 -18.27
N MET A 261 22.82 -1.44 -17.56
CA MET A 261 22.81 -1.34 -16.09
C MET A 261 21.75 -2.26 -15.51
N ASN A 262 22.16 -3.19 -14.68
CA ASN A 262 21.28 -4.16 -14.02
C ASN A 262 20.71 -3.59 -12.71
N PHE A 263 19.39 -3.52 -12.60
CA PHE A 263 18.69 -2.90 -11.46
C PHE A 263 18.88 -3.65 -10.15
N ASN A 264 18.92 -4.99 -10.19
CA ASN A 264 19.21 -5.79 -8.99
C ASN A 264 20.60 -5.44 -8.43
N SER A 265 21.63 -5.44 -9.26
CA SER A 265 22.99 -5.09 -8.85
C SER A 265 23.10 -3.63 -8.36
N MET A 266 22.40 -2.70 -9.01
CA MET A 266 22.32 -1.31 -8.56
C MET A 266 21.68 -1.22 -7.18
N TRP A 267 20.60 -2.00 -6.92
CA TRP A 267 19.92 -2.01 -5.63
C TRP A 267 20.77 -2.62 -4.53
N VAL A 268 21.46 -3.73 -4.79
CA VAL A 268 22.50 -4.26 -3.87
C VAL A 268 23.48 -3.16 -3.48
N ARG A 269 24.02 -2.41 -4.47
CA ARG A 269 24.96 -1.34 -4.21
C ARG A 269 24.33 -0.19 -3.41
N ASN A 270 23.08 0.16 -3.68
CA ASN A 270 22.34 1.17 -2.93
C ASN A 270 22.20 0.74 -1.45
N ARG A 271 21.71 -0.47 -1.20
CA ARG A 271 21.53 -1.00 0.17
C ARG A 271 22.83 -1.06 0.94
N THR A 272 23.88 -1.61 0.37
CA THR A 272 25.21 -1.66 1.03
C THR A 272 25.85 -0.28 1.28
N THR A 273 25.30 0.78 0.68
CA THR A 273 25.82 2.16 0.87
C THR A 273 24.97 2.94 1.86
N LYS A 274 23.63 2.75 1.85
CA LYS A 274 22.69 3.62 2.56
C LYS A 274 22.10 3.03 3.83
N THR A 275 22.19 1.70 4.03
CA THR A 275 21.63 1.04 5.21
C THR A 275 22.61 0.03 5.80
N ASN A 276 22.43 -0.27 7.08
CA ASN A 276 23.10 -1.36 7.78
C ASN A 276 22.15 -2.53 8.05
N GLY A 277 21.16 -2.69 7.20
CA GLY A 277 20.11 -3.72 7.33
C GLY A 277 18.98 -3.34 8.28
N VAL A 278 17.90 -4.06 8.16
CA VAL A 278 16.73 -3.95 9.07
C VAL A 278 17.03 -4.66 10.38
N SER A 279 16.42 -4.24 11.47
CA SER A 279 16.59 -4.82 12.81
C SER A 279 16.49 -6.34 12.81
N TYR A 280 17.48 -7.02 13.42
CA TYR A 280 17.49 -8.48 13.61
C TYR A 280 16.18 -8.98 14.20
N ILE A 281 15.74 -8.36 15.31
CA ILE A 281 14.54 -8.78 16.06
C ILE A 281 13.31 -8.79 15.16
N ILE A 282 13.19 -7.77 14.30
CA ILE A 282 12.04 -7.64 13.39
C ILE A 282 12.12 -8.62 12.22
N GLN A 283 13.30 -8.81 11.64
CA GLN A 283 13.48 -9.79 10.57
C GLN A 283 13.26 -11.22 11.08
N LYS A 284 13.77 -11.54 12.28
CA LYS A 284 13.59 -12.85 12.90
C LYS A 284 12.13 -13.17 13.15
N CYS A 285 11.37 -12.25 13.76
CA CYS A 285 9.96 -12.50 14.01
C CYS A 285 9.13 -12.56 12.71
N ALA A 286 9.54 -11.84 11.66
CA ALA A 286 8.86 -11.86 10.38
C ALA A 286 8.94 -13.21 9.65
N THR A 287 9.92 -14.08 9.96
CA THR A 287 9.94 -15.45 9.40
C THR A 287 8.70 -16.24 9.77
N ALA A 288 8.10 -15.95 10.94
CA ALA A 288 6.86 -16.60 11.36
C ALA A 288 5.66 -16.26 10.46
N VAL A 289 5.67 -15.10 9.80
CA VAL A 289 4.63 -14.69 8.84
C VAL A 289 4.46 -15.73 7.73
N PHE A 290 5.56 -16.33 7.28
CA PHE A 290 5.60 -17.26 6.13
C PHE A 290 5.48 -18.74 6.53
N THR A 291 5.32 -19.04 7.83
CA THR A 291 5.04 -20.40 8.30
C THR A 291 3.55 -20.74 8.10
N PRO A 292 3.17 -22.04 7.99
CA PRO A 292 1.78 -22.44 7.90
C PRO A 292 0.90 -21.91 9.04
N GLU A 293 1.42 -21.91 10.28
CA GLU A 293 0.72 -21.40 11.46
C GLU A 293 0.55 -19.87 11.38
N GLY A 294 1.61 -19.13 11.03
CA GLY A 294 1.55 -17.68 10.85
C GLY A 294 0.57 -17.28 9.75
N GLN A 295 0.61 -17.96 8.59
CA GLN A 295 -0.32 -17.72 7.48
C GLN A 295 -1.79 -17.94 7.90
N LYS A 296 -2.06 -19.01 8.67
CA LYS A 296 -3.40 -19.27 9.19
C LYS A 296 -3.88 -18.16 10.10
N GLN A 297 -3.07 -17.74 11.09
CA GLN A 297 -3.43 -16.68 12.04
C GLN A 297 -3.61 -15.33 11.35
N ILE A 298 -2.79 -15.02 10.36
CA ILE A 298 -2.92 -13.81 9.53
C ILE A 298 -4.22 -13.85 8.72
N HIS A 299 -4.54 -14.98 8.11
CA HIS A 299 -5.81 -15.14 7.40
C HIS A 299 -7.02 -14.93 8.32
N ASP A 300 -6.98 -15.45 9.54
CA ASP A 300 -8.03 -15.25 10.54
C ASP A 300 -8.20 -13.76 10.90
N ASN A 301 -7.09 -13.01 11.03
CA ASN A 301 -7.12 -11.56 11.24
C ASN A 301 -7.69 -10.80 10.03
N ILE A 302 -7.26 -11.14 8.81
CA ILE A 302 -7.77 -10.54 7.56
C ILE A 302 -9.28 -10.77 7.43
N LYS A 303 -9.78 -11.95 7.82
CA LYS A 303 -11.19 -12.27 7.80
C LYS A 303 -12.02 -11.33 8.68
N ILE A 304 -11.48 -10.85 9.80
CA ILE A 304 -12.14 -9.85 10.64
C ILE A 304 -12.33 -8.55 9.85
N TYR A 305 -11.31 -8.07 9.18
CA TYR A 305 -11.38 -6.86 8.36
C TYR A 305 -12.33 -7.01 7.15
N LYS A 306 -12.39 -8.20 6.56
CA LYS A 306 -13.34 -8.51 5.49
C LYS A 306 -14.80 -8.55 5.98
N ASN A 307 -15.03 -9.02 7.20
CA ASN A 307 -16.34 -8.94 7.82
C ASN A 307 -16.77 -7.48 8.06
N ASN A 308 -15.82 -6.61 8.44
CA ASN A 308 -16.06 -5.18 8.53
C ASN A 308 -16.45 -4.59 7.16
N ALA A 309 -15.72 -4.97 6.10
CA ALA A 309 -16.05 -4.56 4.74
C ALA A 309 -17.46 -5.01 4.34
N ALA A 310 -17.79 -6.28 4.58
CA ALA A 310 -19.12 -6.83 4.27
C ALA A 310 -20.27 -6.10 5.00
N CYS A 311 -20.02 -5.69 6.25
CA CYS A 311 -20.98 -4.90 7.02
C CYS A 311 -21.28 -3.54 6.36
N LEU A 312 -20.26 -2.82 5.92
CA LEU A 312 -20.41 -1.52 5.27
C LEU A 312 -20.99 -1.67 3.86
N MET A 313 -20.47 -2.62 3.06
CA MET A 313 -20.99 -2.90 1.71
C MET A 313 -22.50 -3.19 1.74
N LYS A 314 -22.96 -4.01 2.69
CA LYS A 314 -24.40 -4.28 2.86
C LYS A 314 -25.21 -2.99 3.06
N VAL A 315 -24.72 -2.05 3.84
CA VAL A 315 -25.40 -0.76 4.06
C VAL A 315 -25.43 0.06 2.77
N LEU A 316 -24.34 0.11 2.02
CA LEU A 316 -24.28 0.85 0.76
C LEU A 316 -25.18 0.23 -0.31
N ASP A 317 -25.27 -1.10 -0.38
CA ASP A 317 -26.21 -1.84 -1.25
C ASP A 317 -27.68 -1.51 -0.90
N GLU A 318 -28.05 -1.52 0.39
CA GLU A 318 -29.39 -1.17 0.85
C GLU A 318 -29.78 0.28 0.55
N LEU A 319 -28.80 1.17 0.43
CA LEU A 319 -28.98 2.59 0.10
C LEU A 319 -28.92 2.86 -1.41
N GLY A 320 -28.52 1.88 -2.22
CA GLY A 320 -28.28 2.05 -3.64
C GLY A 320 -27.11 3.00 -3.96
N VAL A 321 -26.16 3.16 -3.03
CA VAL A 321 -24.97 4.00 -3.23
C VAL A 321 -23.92 3.23 -4.00
N TRP A 322 -23.40 3.85 -5.07
CA TRP A 322 -22.33 3.25 -5.85
C TRP A 322 -21.02 3.18 -5.05
N TYR A 323 -20.36 2.03 -5.11
CA TYR A 323 -19.04 1.83 -4.53
C TYR A 323 -18.25 0.76 -5.29
N CYS A 324 -16.92 0.70 -5.06
CA CYS A 324 -16.05 -0.40 -5.42
C CYS A 324 -15.09 -0.75 -4.27
N GLY A 325 -14.32 -1.84 -4.43
CA GLY A 325 -13.44 -2.34 -3.36
C GLY A 325 -14.16 -3.19 -2.32
N GLY A 326 -13.55 -3.36 -1.15
CA GLY A 326 -14.07 -4.09 0.00
C GLY A 326 -14.01 -5.62 -0.10
N LYS A 327 -14.08 -6.20 -1.29
CA LYS A 327 -14.07 -7.66 -1.49
C LYS A 327 -12.65 -8.24 -1.49
N ASN A 328 -11.76 -7.69 -2.29
CA ASN A 328 -10.36 -8.11 -2.42
C ASN A 328 -9.37 -7.04 -1.92
N ALA A 329 -9.84 -6.13 -1.07
CA ALA A 329 -9.06 -5.01 -0.55
C ALA A 329 -9.66 -4.51 0.77
N PRO A 330 -8.87 -3.87 1.65
CA PRO A 330 -9.36 -3.30 2.90
C PRO A 330 -9.95 -1.90 2.74
N TYR A 331 -10.23 -1.46 1.51
CA TYR A 331 -10.80 -0.16 1.21
C TYR A 331 -12.09 -0.29 0.43
N ILE A 332 -13.05 0.58 0.80
CA ILE A 332 -14.30 0.81 0.08
C ILE A 332 -14.26 2.24 -0.42
N TRP A 333 -14.39 2.39 -1.73
CA TRP A 333 -14.41 3.65 -2.44
C TRP A 333 -15.83 3.92 -2.92
N MET A 334 -16.51 4.86 -2.29
CA MET A 334 -17.89 5.18 -2.59
C MET A 334 -18.05 6.55 -3.23
N LYS A 335 -19.12 6.73 -4.00
CA LYS A 335 -19.51 8.06 -4.50
C LYS A 335 -20.11 8.87 -3.35
N CYS A 336 -19.68 10.13 -3.23
CA CYS A 336 -20.29 11.07 -2.28
C CYS A 336 -21.78 11.31 -2.62
N PRO A 337 -22.59 11.69 -1.63
CA PRO A 337 -23.96 12.16 -1.89
C PRO A 337 -23.99 13.31 -2.89
N GLU A 338 -25.04 13.36 -3.70
CA GLU A 338 -25.19 14.38 -4.72
C GLU A 338 -25.14 15.80 -4.13
N GLY A 339 -24.40 16.68 -4.77
CA GLY A 339 -24.24 18.08 -4.35
C GLY A 339 -23.20 18.35 -3.27
N LEU A 340 -22.52 17.29 -2.75
CA LEU A 340 -21.43 17.44 -1.78
C LEU A 340 -20.07 17.15 -2.39
N THR A 341 -19.11 18.01 -2.09
CA THR A 341 -17.70 17.73 -2.27
C THR A 341 -17.22 16.65 -1.27
N SER A 342 -16.09 16.04 -1.54
CA SER A 342 -15.54 15.00 -0.65
C SER A 342 -15.20 15.54 0.75
N TRP A 343 -14.78 16.81 0.87
CA TRP A 343 -14.53 17.47 2.15
C TRP A 343 -15.82 17.89 2.87
N GLU A 344 -16.84 18.34 2.17
CA GLU A 344 -18.16 18.64 2.77
C GLU A 344 -18.79 17.36 3.31
N PHE A 345 -18.63 16.24 2.60
CA PHE A 345 -19.09 14.94 3.09
C PHE A 345 -18.29 14.48 4.33
N PHE A 346 -16.97 14.74 4.37
CA PHE A 346 -16.17 14.51 5.56
C PHE A 346 -16.68 15.30 6.77
N ASP A 347 -16.94 16.62 6.57
CA ASP A 347 -17.43 17.49 7.64
C ASP A 347 -18.84 17.05 8.11
N LEU A 348 -19.71 16.64 7.20
CA LEU A 348 -21.03 16.08 7.53
C LEU A 348 -20.91 14.81 8.39
N LEU A 349 -20.08 13.84 8.00
CA LEU A 349 -19.86 12.61 8.74
C LEU A 349 -19.28 12.87 10.13
N LEU A 350 -18.30 13.74 10.24
CA LEU A 350 -17.66 14.07 11.52
C LEU A 350 -18.63 14.77 12.49
N ASN A 351 -19.32 15.80 12.01
CA ASN A 351 -20.16 16.64 12.86
C ASN A 351 -21.47 15.99 13.26
N GLU A 352 -22.15 15.29 12.33
CA GLU A 352 -23.47 14.73 12.59
C GLU A 352 -23.43 13.34 13.23
N ILE A 353 -22.44 12.53 12.87
CA ILE A 353 -22.44 11.10 13.26
C ILE A 353 -21.11 10.61 13.82
N GLN A 354 -20.11 11.46 14.03
CA GLN A 354 -18.80 11.14 14.60
C GLN A 354 -18.04 10.05 13.83
N VAL A 355 -18.26 9.93 12.52
CA VAL A 355 -17.54 9.01 11.63
C VAL A 355 -16.45 9.76 10.90
N VAL A 356 -15.24 9.17 10.89
CA VAL A 356 -14.06 9.73 10.22
C VAL A 356 -13.63 8.80 9.10
N GLY A 357 -13.81 9.23 7.85
CA GLY A 357 -13.28 8.56 6.67
C GLY A 357 -12.19 9.39 5.98
N THR A 358 -11.99 9.20 4.69
CA THR A 358 -10.95 9.93 3.93
C THR A 358 -11.56 10.56 2.67
N PRO A 359 -11.52 11.90 2.54
CA PRO A 359 -11.98 12.59 1.34
C PRO A 359 -11.20 12.17 0.10
N GLY A 360 -11.91 11.92 -0.98
CA GLY A 360 -11.31 11.43 -2.21
C GLY A 360 -10.39 12.42 -2.91
N GLN A 361 -10.66 13.73 -2.80
CA GLN A 361 -9.80 14.79 -3.33
C GLN A 361 -8.33 14.65 -2.90
N GLY A 362 -8.09 14.08 -1.71
CA GLY A 362 -6.72 13.88 -1.21
C GLY A 362 -5.91 12.83 -1.97
N PHE A 363 -6.54 12.08 -2.88
CA PHE A 363 -5.88 11.06 -3.71
C PHE A 363 -5.69 11.51 -5.18
N GLY A 364 -5.87 12.80 -5.46
CA GLY A 364 -5.78 13.39 -6.79
C GLY A 364 -7.10 13.98 -7.26
N GLU A 365 -7.08 14.64 -8.42
CA GLU A 365 -8.26 15.33 -8.97
C GLU A 365 -9.39 14.36 -9.31
N CYS A 366 -9.06 13.17 -9.80
CA CYS A 366 -10.02 12.12 -10.10
C CYS A 366 -10.70 11.53 -8.85
N GLY A 367 -10.21 11.88 -7.66
CA GLY A 367 -10.80 11.47 -6.39
C GLY A 367 -11.91 12.39 -5.90
N GLU A 368 -12.10 13.58 -6.49
CA GLU A 368 -13.17 14.48 -6.07
C GLU A 368 -14.55 13.89 -6.37
N GLY A 369 -15.50 14.08 -5.45
CA GLY A 369 -16.82 13.44 -5.50
C GLY A 369 -16.85 11.99 -5.02
N TYR A 370 -15.72 11.48 -4.50
CA TYR A 370 -15.63 10.15 -3.90
C TYR A 370 -15.10 10.21 -2.47
N PHE A 371 -15.28 9.09 -1.76
CA PHE A 371 -14.88 8.97 -0.37
C PHE A 371 -14.36 7.57 -0.06
N ARG A 372 -13.24 7.46 0.66
CA ARG A 372 -12.67 6.18 1.05
C ARG A 372 -13.01 5.83 2.49
N PHE A 373 -13.56 4.64 2.70
CA PHE A 373 -13.59 3.99 4.00
C PHE A 373 -12.54 2.89 4.08
N SER A 374 -11.89 2.80 5.23
CA SER A 374 -10.99 1.72 5.62
C SER A 374 -11.75 0.72 6.50
N THR A 375 -11.44 -0.57 6.35
CA THR A 375 -12.09 -1.65 7.09
C THR A 375 -11.23 -2.19 8.24
N PHE A 376 -10.12 -1.55 8.54
CA PHE A 376 -9.19 -1.93 9.61
C PHE A 376 -9.69 -1.61 11.03
N GLY A 377 -10.86 -1.01 11.19
CA GLY A 377 -11.42 -0.61 12.48
C GLY A 377 -11.82 -1.79 13.36
N ASN A 378 -12.13 -1.46 14.62
CA ASN A 378 -12.76 -2.41 15.53
C ASN A 378 -14.13 -2.87 14.96
N PRO A 379 -14.49 -4.17 15.04
CA PRO A 379 -15.75 -4.68 14.49
C PRO A 379 -17.00 -4.03 15.06
N GLU A 380 -17.06 -3.76 16.37
CA GLU A 380 -18.21 -3.12 16.98
C GLU A 380 -18.35 -1.66 16.57
N ASP A 381 -17.23 -0.91 16.56
CA ASP A 381 -17.21 0.46 16.04
C ASP A 381 -17.62 0.52 14.57
N THR A 382 -17.20 -0.46 13.77
CA THR A 382 -17.58 -0.55 12.35
C THR A 382 -19.08 -0.78 12.17
N LYS A 383 -19.70 -1.65 12.97
CA LYS A 383 -21.14 -1.87 12.93
C LYS A 383 -21.92 -0.59 13.27
N ILE A 384 -21.49 0.09 14.35
CA ILE A 384 -22.11 1.34 14.78
C ILE A 384 -21.96 2.42 13.72
N ALA A 385 -20.77 2.57 13.15
CA ALA A 385 -20.51 3.53 12.08
C ALA A 385 -21.37 3.24 10.84
N ALA A 386 -21.45 1.99 10.42
CA ALA A 386 -22.28 1.57 9.28
C ALA A 386 -23.76 1.91 9.49
N GLU A 387 -24.32 1.64 10.68
CA GLU A 387 -25.71 1.99 10.99
C GLU A 387 -25.94 3.51 11.06
N ARG A 388 -24.97 4.27 11.58
CA ARG A 388 -25.03 5.74 11.60
C ARG A 388 -25.00 6.32 10.18
N ILE A 389 -24.13 5.79 9.31
CA ILE A 389 -24.07 6.18 7.88
C ILE A 389 -25.42 5.87 7.21
N LYS A 390 -25.99 4.68 7.45
CA LYS A 390 -27.29 4.30 6.92
C LYS A 390 -28.39 5.30 7.30
N ASN A 391 -28.45 5.68 8.57
CA ASN A 391 -29.45 6.60 9.07
C ASN A 391 -29.26 8.04 8.58
N LEU A 392 -28.02 8.47 8.36
CA LEU A 392 -27.70 9.78 7.79
C LEU A 392 -28.10 9.87 6.31
N LEU A 393 -27.77 8.85 5.51
CA LEU A 393 -27.98 8.87 4.06
C LEU A 393 -29.41 8.46 3.63
N LYS A 394 -30.26 7.99 4.55
CA LYS A 394 -31.70 7.76 4.30
C LYS A 394 -32.55 9.01 4.36
N LYS A 395 -32.02 10.09 4.93
CA LYS A 395 -32.69 11.39 5.03
C LYS A 395 -32.59 12.17 3.73
#